data_a9c5cb76aa78082ece70a86c0a7b6ad3
#
_entry.id   a9c5cb76aa78082ece70a86c0a7b6ad3
#
_cell.length_a   1.000
_cell.length_b   1.000
_cell.length_c   1.000
_cell.angle_alpha   90.00
_cell.angle_beta   90.00
_cell.angle_gamma   90.00
#
_symmetry.space_group_name_H-M   'P 1'
#
loop_
_entity.id
_entity.type
_entity.pdbx_description
1 polymer ?
#
loop_
_entity_poly.entity_id
_entity_poly.type
_entity_poly.pdbx_seq_one_letter_code
_entity_poly.pdbx_strand_id
1 'polypeptide(L)'
;MNEYQGLENTELYENLFHYKERRSNLRFFTVLLLVVAFLLSIVGMWRARFGGVEVSGSSMENTFSNGDFLLMRRYFEGDELEYGSVIVVYIGDYDEVKAYNAEQRVKNPNWVDTTIIIKRLIAKEGDTVRCKNGVVEVRYAGTSQYVKLNEDYARYINAQDYDFQTEYVVGEGEIFFLGDNRNVSMDSRYNEGYSHLKGLYKQSDIYGVVPEWAIEHKDVLENIFFWRNKLERNGWAGK
;
A
#
# COMPACT_ATOMS: atom_id res chain seq x y z
N MET A 1 -13.44 67.66 -45.48
CA MET A 1 -12.18 66.96 -45.18
C MET A 1 -12.13 66.36 -43.75
N ASN A 2 -13.22 66.41 -42.95
CA ASN A 2 -13.26 65.92 -41.57
C ASN A 2 -14.01 64.57 -41.38
N GLU A 3 -14.75 64.06 -42.35
CA GLU A 3 -15.48 62.80 -42.22
C GLU A 3 -14.58 61.57 -42.34
N TYR A 4 -13.57 61.63 -43.20
CA TYR A 4 -12.60 60.50 -43.35
C TYR A 4 -11.68 60.29 -42.16
N GLN A 5 -11.31 61.34 -41.44
CA GLN A 5 -10.48 61.23 -40.23
C GLN A 5 -11.25 60.63 -39.03
N GLY A 6 -12.58 60.83 -39.02
CA GLY A 6 -13.42 60.20 -37.99
C GLY A 6 -13.59 58.70 -38.16
N LEU A 7 -13.73 58.21 -39.37
CA LEU A 7 -13.87 56.80 -39.69
C LEU A 7 -12.58 56.01 -39.45
N GLU A 8 -11.42 56.57 -39.86
CA GLU A 8 -10.12 55.97 -39.63
C GLU A 8 -9.76 55.83 -38.12
N ASN A 9 -10.15 56.81 -37.33
CA ASN A 9 -9.98 56.73 -35.87
C ASN A 9 -10.91 55.66 -35.26
N THR A 10 -12.12 55.47 -35.75
CA THR A 10 -13.10 54.48 -35.23
C THR A 10 -12.56 53.07 -35.50
N GLU A 11 -12.12 52.77 -36.74
CA GLU A 11 -11.53 51.45 -37.05
C GLU A 11 -10.26 51.15 -36.24
N LEU A 12 -9.43 52.18 -36.01
CA LEU A 12 -8.24 52.00 -35.19
C LEU A 12 -8.58 51.67 -33.74
N TYR A 13 -9.61 52.31 -33.15
CA TYR A 13 -10.08 52.03 -31.80
C TYR A 13 -10.71 50.63 -31.70
N GLU A 14 -11.50 50.19 -32.64
CA GLU A 14 -12.05 48.84 -32.69
C GLU A 14 -10.95 47.76 -32.77
N ASN A 15 -9.97 47.96 -33.66
CA ASN A 15 -8.85 47.06 -33.82
C ASN A 15 -8.01 46.98 -32.53
N LEU A 16 -7.77 48.09 -31.84
CA LEU A 16 -7.06 48.12 -30.55
C LEU A 16 -7.86 47.46 -29.44
N PHE A 17 -9.18 47.62 -29.44
CA PHE A 17 -10.06 46.95 -28.47
C PHE A 17 -10.03 45.44 -28.66
N HIS A 18 -10.22 44.95 -29.87
CA HIS A 18 -10.14 43.52 -30.19
C HIS A 18 -8.75 42.92 -29.92
N TYR A 19 -7.68 43.69 -30.14
CA TYR A 19 -6.34 43.26 -29.82
C TYR A 19 -6.12 43.13 -28.29
N LYS A 20 -6.60 44.08 -27.49
CA LYS A 20 -6.55 44.03 -26.03
C LYS A 20 -7.38 42.89 -25.48
N GLU A 21 -8.57 42.68 -26.02
CA GLU A 21 -9.45 41.59 -25.63
C GLU A 21 -8.82 40.22 -25.95
N ARG A 22 -8.31 40.00 -27.15
CA ARG A 22 -7.59 38.78 -27.54
C ARG A 22 -6.40 38.52 -26.62
N ARG A 23 -5.62 39.54 -26.29
CA ARG A 23 -4.45 39.42 -25.41
C ARG A 23 -4.87 39.10 -23.96
N SER A 24 -5.98 39.64 -23.49
CA SER A 24 -6.55 39.33 -22.18
C SER A 24 -7.02 37.89 -22.12
N ASN A 25 -7.79 37.46 -23.13
CA ASN A 25 -8.30 36.10 -23.24
C ASN A 25 -7.16 35.08 -23.35
N LEU A 26 -6.11 35.37 -24.16
CA LEU A 26 -4.95 34.50 -24.27
C LEU A 26 -4.22 34.35 -22.92
N ARG A 27 -4.04 35.44 -22.18
CA ARG A 27 -3.45 35.39 -20.82
C ARG A 27 -4.30 34.55 -19.86
N PHE A 28 -5.62 34.76 -19.89
CA PHE A 28 -6.56 33.98 -19.07
C PHE A 28 -6.45 32.48 -19.38
N PHE A 29 -6.51 32.10 -20.65
CA PHE A 29 -6.38 30.69 -21.04
C PHE A 29 -5.00 30.11 -20.73
N THR A 30 -3.94 30.90 -20.86
CA THR A 30 -2.60 30.45 -20.48
C THR A 30 -2.52 30.16 -18.98
N VAL A 31 -3.02 31.06 -18.14
CA VAL A 31 -3.04 30.85 -16.68
C VAL A 31 -3.92 29.66 -16.31
N LEU A 32 -5.10 29.53 -16.92
CA LEU A 32 -5.98 28.38 -16.69
C LEU A 32 -5.28 27.07 -17.05
N LEU A 33 -4.61 27.01 -18.19
CA LEU A 33 -3.87 25.81 -18.62
C LEU A 33 -2.76 25.46 -17.67
N LEU A 34 -2.01 26.46 -17.17
CA LEU A 34 -0.96 26.23 -16.17
C LEU A 34 -1.53 25.70 -14.84
N VAL A 35 -2.66 26.24 -14.39
CA VAL A 35 -3.36 25.75 -13.20
C VAL A 35 -3.82 24.31 -13.37
N VAL A 36 -4.46 23.99 -14.52
CA VAL A 36 -4.88 22.62 -14.82
C VAL A 36 -3.67 21.67 -14.89
N ALA A 37 -2.60 22.06 -15.57
CA ALA A 37 -1.38 21.26 -15.65
C ALA A 37 -0.76 21.01 -14.26
N PHE A 38 -0.75 22.03 -13.41
CA PHE A 38 -0.29 21.92 -12.03
C PHE A 38 -1.15 20.94 -11.21
N LEU A 39 -2.47 21.06 -11.29
CA LEU A 39 -3.39 20.13 -10.60
C LEU A 39 -3.23 18.69 -11.11
N LEU A 40 -3.10 18.50 -12.42
CA LEU A 40 -2.86 17.18 -13.00
C LEU A 40 -1.50 16.60 -12.55
N SER A 41 -0.48 17.44 -12.39
CA SER A 41 0.82 16.98 -11.87
C SER A 41 0.72 16.51 -10.42
N ILE A 42 -0.04 17.22 -9.56
CA ILE A 42 -0.30 16.78 -8.18
C ILE A 42 -1.01 15.43 -8.16
N VAL A 43 -2.08 15.28 -8.96
CA VAL A 43 -2.82 14.01 -9.07
C VAL A 43 -1.90 12.90 -9.57
N GLY A 44 -1.06 13.18 -10.56
CA GLY A 44 -0.07 12.23 -11.08
C GLY A 44 0.94 11.78 -10.03
N MET A 45 1.51 12.70 -9.29
CA MET A 45 2.44 12.40 -8.18
C MET A 45 1.76 11.57 -7.09
N TRP A 46 0.53 11.95 -6.73
CA TRP A 46 -0.24 11.20 -5.72
C TRP A 46 -0.49 9.76 -6.17
N ARG A 47 -0.95 9.56 -7.42
CA ARG A 47 -1.18 8.21 -7.98
C ARG A 47 0.11 7.38 -8.12
N ALA A 48 1.24 8.03 -8.35
CA ALA A 48 2.53 7.35 -8.39
C ALA A 48 2.96 6.86 -6.99
N ARG A 49 2.61 7.61 -5.94
CA ARG A 49 3.03 7.33 -4.57
C ARG A 49 2.05 6.44 -3.80
N PHE A 50 0.76 6.52 -4.10
CA PHE A 50 -0.28 5.78 -3.38
C PHE A 50 -1.00 4.77 -4.29
N GLY A 51 -1.49 3.70 -3.68
CA GLY A 51 -2.26 2.67 -4.33
C GLY A 51 -3.28 2.07 -3.36
N GLY A 52 -4.20 1.29 -3.89
CA GLY A 52 -5.15 0.53 -3.08
C GLY A 52 -4.83 -0.96 -3.08
N VAL A 53 -5.14 -1.63 -1.99
CA VAL A 53 -5.04 -3.09 -1.87
C VAL A 53 -6.26 -3.61 -1.13
N GLU A 54 -6.81 -4.73 -1.59
CA GLU A 54 -7.89 -5.45 -0.91
C GLU A 54 -7.32 -6.52 -0.01
N VAL A 55 -7.84 -6.61 1.22
CA VAL A 55 -7.49 -7.65 2.18
C VAL A 55 -8.20 -8.94 1.79
N SER A 56 -7.44 -9.97 1.49
CA SER A 56 -7.96 -11.32 1.22
C SER A 56 -7.50 -12.28 2.30
N GLY A 57 -8.49 -12.96 2.93
CA GLY A 57 -8.25 -13.89 4.02
C GLY A 57 -8.28 -13.27 5.41
N SER A 58 -7.95 -14.06 6.42
CA SER A 58 -8.10 -13.75 7.84
C SER A 58 -6.77 -13.56 8.58
N SER A 59 -5.63 -13.53 7.87
CA SER A 59 -4.30 -13.49 8.50
C SER A 59 -4.02 -12.22 9.29
N MET A 60 -4.76 -11.15 9.02
CA MET A 60 -4.67 -9.85 9.68
C MET A 60 -5.91 -9.52 10.51
N GLU A 61 -6.78 -10.51 10.78
CA GLU A 61 -7.93 -10.34 11.68
C GLU A 61 -7.48 -9.87 13.06
N ASN A 62 -8.24 -9.02 13.63
CA ASN A 62 -8.11 -8.07 14.68
C ASN A 62 -7.82 -6.65 14.16
N THR A 63 -6.97 -6.51 13.14
CA THR A 63 -6.67 -5.20 12.53
C THR A 63 -7.51 -4.98 11.27
N PHE A 64 -7.61 -6.01 10.42
CA PHE A 64 -8.36 -5.93 9.15
C PHE A 64 -9.24 -7.17 8.95
N SER A 65 -10.39 -6.94 8.35
CA SER A 65 -11.31 -7.99 7.94
C SER A 65 -11.15 -8.34 6.46
N ASN A 66 -11.52 -9.57 6.10
CA ASN A 66 -11.55 -9.97 4.70
C ASN A 66 -12.46 -9.05 3.88
N GLY A 67 -11.94 -8.53 2.77
CA GLY A 67 -12.62 -7.59 1.89
C GLY A 67 -12.47 -6.12 2.26
N ASP A 68 -11.70 -5.76 3.29
CA ASP A 68 -11.34 -4.37 3.57
C ASP A 68 -10.48 -3.81 2.42
N PHE A 69 -10.71 -2.55 2.06
CA PHE A 69 -9.87 -1.82 1.11
C PHE A 69 -8.96 -0.85 1.85
N LEU A 70 -7.66 -0.99 1.63
CA LEU A 70 -6.64 -0.20 2.29
C LEU A 70 -5.93 0.71 1.31
N LEU A 71 -5.69 1.95 1.73
CA LEU A 71 -4.79 2.84 1.03
C LEU A 71 -3.36 2.56 1.49
N MET A 72 -2.48 2.22 0.55
CA MET A 72 -1.08 1.99 0.82
C MET A 72 -0.21 3.05 0.14
N ARG A 73 0.90 3.39 0.76
CA ARG A 73 2.02 4.12 0.17
C ARG A 73 2.96 3.12 -0.49
N ARG A 74 3.22 3.28 -1.78
CA ARG A 74 4.20 2.44 -2.48
C ARG A 74 5.56 2.60 -1.82
N TYR A 75 6.24 1.48 -1.61
CA TYR A 75 7.58 1.47 -1.05
C TYR A 75 8.61 1.65 -2.19
N PHE A 76 9.60 2.48 -1.95
CA PHE A 76 10.76 2.63 -2.82
C PHE A 76 12.02 2.44 -1.99
N GLU A 77 13.07 1.92 -2.61
CA GLU A 77 14.36 1.78 -1.96
C GLU A 77 14.84 3.11 -1.36
N GLY A 78 15.24 3.07 -0.10
CA GLY A 78 15.59 4.28 0.68
C GLY A 78 14.44 4.92 1.46
N ASP A 79 13.19 4.46 1.28
CA ASP A 79 12.10 4.85 2.17
C ASP A 79 12.34 4.30 3.58
N GLU A 80 12.03 5.12 4.57
CA GLU A 80 12.04 4.67 5.96
C GLU A 80 10.97 3.61 6.21
N LEU A 81 11.37 2.54 6.89
CA LEU A 81 10.55 1.40 7.24
C LEU A 81 10.51 1.26 8.76
N GLU A 82 9.38 1.59 9.36
CA GLU A 82 9.19 1.56 10.81
C GLU A 82 8.80 0.16 11.29
N TYR A 83 9.28 -0.22 12.48
CA TYR A 83 8.84 -1.47 13.14
C TYR A 83 7.35 -1.41 13.47
N GLY A 84 6.66 -2.51 13.31
CA GLY A 84 5.22 -2.58 13.52
C GLY A 84 4.37 -2.09 12.35
N SER A 85 4.98 -1.52 11.30
CA SER A 85 4.25 -1.11 10.10
C SER A 85 3.54 -2.29 9.44
N VAL A 86 2.34 -2.05 8.92
CA VAL A 86 1.67 -3.01 8.04
C VAL A 86 2.24 -2.87 6.64
N ILE A 87 2.85 -3.94 6.16
CA ILE A 87 3.51 -4.03 4.87
C ILE A 87 2.71 -4.90 3.90
N VAL A 88 2.77 -4.54 2.63
CA VAL A 88 2.29 -5.35 1.51
C VAL A 88 3.52 -5.90 0.82
N VAL A 89 3.66 -7.23 0.81
CA VAL A 89 4.85 -7.92 0.30
C VAL A 89 4.49 -8.65 -0.98
N TYR A 90 5.29 -8.46 -2.02
CA TYR A 90 5.18 -9.21 -3.26
C TYR A 90 5.88 -10.55 -3.11
N ILE A 91 5.15 -11.62 -3.40
CA ILE A 91 5.63 -13.00 -3.26
C ILE A 91 5.53 -13.80 -4.57
N GLY A 92 5.01 -13.18 -5.63
CA GLY A 92 4.67 -13.87 -6.87
C GLY A 92 5.85 -14.47 -7.64
N ASP A 93 7.07 -14.00 -7.37
CA ASP A 93 8.29 -14.48 -8.03
C ASP A 93 8.89 -15.73 -7.37
N TYR A 94 8.45 -16.06 -6.15
CA TYR A 94 8.93 -17.26 -5.46
C TYR A 94 8.36 -18.52 -6.11
N ASP A 95 9.20 -19.50 -6.39
CA ASP A 95 8.81 -20.72 -7.08
C ASP A 95 7.79 -21.54 -6.29
N GLU A 96 7.88 -21.51 -4.96
CA GLU A 96 6.94 -22.15 -4.06
C GLU A 96 5.53 -21.56 -4.20
N VAL A 97 5.44 -20.22 -4.38
CA VAL A 97 4.17 -19.52 -4.57
C VAL A 97 3.59 -19.81 -5.94
N LYS A 98 4.42 -19.86 -6.97
CA LYS A 98 4.00 -20.26 -8.33
C LYS A 98 3.46 -21.68 -8.34
N ALA A 99 4.14 -22.61 -7.66
CA ALA A 99 3.70 -24.01 -7.52
C ALA A 99 2.37 -24.11 -6.78
N TYR A 100 2.24 -23.38 -5.66
CA TYR A 100 0.99 -23.30 -4.89
C TYR A 100 -0.17 -22.78 -5.76
N ASN A 101 0.02 -21.66 -6.43
CA ASN A 101 -1.01 -21.09 -7.32
C ASN A 101 -1.41 -22.07 -8.43
N ALA A 102 -0.44 -22.80 -9.01
CA ALA A 102 -0.71 -23.82 -10.02
C ALA A 102 -1.58 -24.95 -9.47
N GLU A 103 -1.28 -25.43 -8.26
CA GLU A 103 -2.08 -26.45 -7.59
C GLU A 103 -3.50 -25.97 -7.30
N GLN A 104 -3.65 -24.73 -6.80
CA GLN A 104 -4.96 -24.16 -6.50
C GLN A 104 -5.82 -23.99 -7.77
N ARG A 105 -5.23 -23.59 -8.89
CA ARG A 105 -5.95 -23.49 -10.19
C ARG A 105 -6.50 -24.84 -10.66
N VAL A 106 -5.81 -25.95 -10.37
CA VAL A 106 -6.32 -27.30 -10.67
C VAL A 106 -7.57 -27.62 -9.82
N LYS A 107 -7.55 -27.21 -8.55
CA LYS A 107 -8.67 -27.45 -7.62
C LYS A 107 -9.85 -26.50 -7.84
N ASN A 108 -9.55 -25.28 -8.24
CA ASN A 108 -10.54 -24.22 -8.49
C ASN A 108 -10.17 -23.43 -9.74
N PRO A 109 -10.85 -23.66 -10.88
CA PRO A 109 -10.57 -22.94 -12.13
C PRO A 109 -10.72 -21.42 -12.06
N ASN A 110 -11.46 -20.92 -11.05
CA ASN A 110 -11.63 -19.48 -10.80
C ASN A 110 -10.63 -18.93 -9.77
N TRP A 111 -9.59 -19.68 -9.43
CA TRP A 111 -8.56 -19.25 -8.50
C TRP A 111 -7.86 -18.00 -9.01
N VAL A 112 -7.78 -16.98 -8.14
CA VAL A 112 -6.97 -15.80 -8.38
C VAL A 112 -5.61 -16.01 -7.71
N ASP A 113 -4.55 -15.89 -8.47
CA ASP A 113 -3.20 -16.14 -7.98
C ASP A 113 -2.86 -15.23 -6.79
N THR A 114 -2.39 -15.85 -5.73
CA THR A 114 -1.80 -15.12 -4.62
C THR A 114 -0.41 -14.63 -5.05
N THR A 115 -0.26 -13.33 -5.20
CA THR A 115 1.01 -12.69 -5.59
C THR A 115 1.50 -11.68 -4.57
N ILE A 116 0.62 -11.22 -3.70
CA ILE A 116 0.91 -10.28 -2.62
C ILE A 116 0.28 -10.78 -1.32
N ILE A 117 0.93 -10.47 -0.20
CA ILE A 117 0.42 -10.71 1.14
C ILE A 117 0.50 -9.43 1.98
N ILE A 118 -0.39 -9.31 2.95
CA ILE A 118 -0.41 -8.21 3.92
C ILE A 118 0.02 -8.78 5.26
N LYS A 119 1.06 -8.18 5.87
CA LYS A 119 1.64 -8.64 7.14
C LYS A 119 2.14 -7.44 7.96
N ARG A 120 2.49 -7.69 9.20
CA ARG A 120 3.12 -6.70 10.07
C ARG A 120 4.62 -6.93 10.14
N LEU A 121 5.40 -5.89 9.90
CA LEU A 121 6.86 -5.92 10.01
C LEU A 121 7.27 -6.02 11.48
N ILE A 122 8.01 -7.05 11.80
CA ILE A 122 8.47 -7.32 13.16
C ILE A 122 9.95 -7.02 13.33
N ALA A 123 10.77 -7.40 12.33
CA ALA A 123 12.19 -7.22 12.41
C ALA A 123 12.81 -6.97 11.03
N LYS A 124 14.00 -6.36 11.03
CA LYS A 124 14.79 -5.99 9.85
C LYS A 124 16.19 -6.54 9.97
N GLU A 125 17.00 -6.33 8.95
CA GLU A 125 18.40 -6.71 8.89
C GLU A 125 19.15 -6.50 10.21
N GLY A 126 19.86 -7.54 10.66
CA GLY A 126 20.67 -7.55 11.88
C GLY A 126 19.90 -7.82 13.18
N ASP A 127 18.57 -7.83 13.14
CA ASP A 127 17.74 -8.17 14.28
C ASP A 127 17.69 -9.68 14.51
N THR A 128 17.30 -10.08 15.72
CA THR A 128 17.00 -11.47 16.04
C THR A 128 15.63 -11.55 16.70
N VAL A 129 14.77 -12.43 16.20
CA VAL A 129 13.42 -12.64 16.68
C VAL A 129 13.30 -13.99 17.36
N ARG A 130 12.63 -14.03 18.51
CA ARG A 130 12.24 -15.29 19.19
C ARG A 130 10.83 -15.17 19.76
N CYS A 131 10.21 -16.32 20.00
CA CYS A 131 8.98 -16.40 20.76
C CYS A 131 9.16 -17.40 21.89
N LYS A 132 8.88 -16.97 23.11
CA LYS A 132 8.92 -17.81 24.32
C LYS A 132 7.67 -17.61 25.14
N ASN A 133 7.00 -18.71 25.50
CA ASN A 133 5.74 -18.70 26.25
C ASN A 133 4.69 -17.81 25.61
N GLY A 134 4.61 -17.80 24.27
CA GLY A 134 3.67 -16.98 23.51
C GLY A 134 4.02 -15.50 23.42
N VAL A 135 5.22 -15.11 23.88
CA VAL A 135 5.69 -13.71 23.84
C VAL A 135 6.74 -13.55 22.76
N VAL A 136 6.47 -12.69 21.80
CA VAL A 136 7.45 -12.32 20.77
C VAL A 136 8.42 -11.28 21.34
N GLU A 137 9.68 -11.56 21.21
CA GLU A 137 10.77 -10.69 21.65
C GLU A 137 11.73 -10.45 20.48
N VAL A 138 12.21 -9.22 20.37
CA VAL A 138 13.18 -8.81 19.35
C VAL A 138 14.43 -8.28 20.03
N ARG A 139 15.57 -8.75 19.58
CA ARG A 139 16.88 -8.16 19.87
C ARG A 139 17.28 -7.35 18.65
N TYR A 140 17.20 -6.04 18.80
CA TYR A 140 17.50 -5.10 17.70
C TYR A 140 18.99 -5.09 17.37
N ALA A 141 19.32 -4.83 16.13
CA ALA A 141 20.68 -4.73 15.63
C ALA A 141 21.54 -3.80 16.52
N GLY A 142 22.74 -4.25 16.86
CA GLY A 142 23.65 -3.49 17.72
C GLY A 142 23.30 -3.51 19.23
N THR A 143 22.23 -4.20 19.64
CA THR A 143 21.86 -4.37 21.04
C THR A 143 22.14 -5.80 21.54
N SER A 144 22.26 -5.98 22.86
CA SER A 144 22.46 -7.29 23.49
C SER A 144 21.22 -7.84 24.19
N GLN A 145 20.15 -7.01 24.32
CA GLN A 145 18.99 -7.36 25.12
C GLN A 145 17.76 -7.59 24.20
N TYR A 146 16.96 -8.58 24.57
CA TYR A 146 15.66 -8.79 23.97
C TYR A 146 14.63 -7.85 24.57
N VAL A 147 13.84 -7.25 23.70
CA VAL A 147 12.72 -6.39 24.04
C VAL A 147 11.42 -7.13 23.70
N LYS A 148 10.54 -7.25 24.68
CA LYS A 148 9.21 -7.77 24.47
C LYS A 148 8.41 -6.81 23.60
N LEU A 149 7.75 -7.31 22.54
CA LEU A 149 6.84 -6.50 21.75
C LEU A 149 5.52 -6.27 22.51
N ASN A 150 4.98 -5.05 22.39
CA ASN A 150 3.58 -4.79 22.73
C ASN A 150 2.73 -5.16 21.52
N GLU A 151 1.92 -6.21 21.66
CA GLU A 151 1.17 -6.82 20.56
C GLU A 151 -0.34 -6.80 20.83
N ASP A 152 -0.88 -5.64 21.25
CA ASP A 152 -2.32 -5.47 21.49
C ASP A 152 -3.17 -5.75 20.23
N TYR A 153 -2.55 -5.71 19.06
CA TYR A 153 -3.13 -6.06 17.76
C TYR A 153 -3.18 -7.58 17.50
N ALA A 154 -2.34 -8.35 18.17
CA ALA A 154 -2.18 -9.78 17.86
C ALA A 154 -3.29 -10.63 18.48
N ARG A 155 -3.77 -11.60 17.69
CA ARG A 155 -4.76 -12.58 18.13
C ARG A 155 -4.13 -13.96 18.26
N TYR A 156 -4.27 -14.55 19.45
CA TYR A 156 -3.88 -15.94 19.76
C TYR A 156 -5.08 -16.72 20.27
N ILE A 157 -5.23 -17.98 19.86
CA ILE A 157 -6.13 -18.93 20.52
C ILE A 157 -5.42 -19.53 21.72
N ASN A 158 -4.19 -19.98 21.50
CA ASN A 158 -3.30 -20.51 22.52
C ASN A 158 -1.89 -20.02 22.23
N ALA A 159 -1.43 -19.05 22.99
CA ALA A 159 -0.15 -18.37 22.72
C ALA A 159 1.05 -19.33 22.77
N GLN A 160 1.00 -20.36 23.63
CA GLN A 160 2.10 -21.32 23.82
C GLN A 160 2.33 -22.23 22.61
N ASP A 161 1.31 -22.45 21.77
CA ASP A 161 1.41 -23.29 20.57
C ASP A 161 2.21 -22.62 19.45
N TYR A 162 2.56 -21.33 19.62
CA TYR A 162 3.25 -20.51 18.60
C TYR A 162 4.66 -20.12 18.98
N ASP A 163 5.24 -20.80 20.00
CA ASP A 163 6.65 -20.61 20.35
C ASP A 163 7.53 -21.04 19.17
N PHE A 164 8.52 -20.20 18.88
CA PHE A 164 9.49 -20.51 17.85
C PHE A 164 10.45 -21.58 18.37
N GLN A 165 10.66 -22.63 17.58
CA GLN A 165 11.61 -23.70 17.91
C GLN A 165 13.05 -23.17 17.93
N THR A 166 13.34 -22.15 17.09
CA THR A 166 14.65 -21.53 16.94
C THR A 166 14.52 -20.00 16.90
N GLU A 167 15.60 -19.31 17.25
CA GLU A 167 15.70 -17.88 17.03
C GLU A 167 15.91 -17.61 15.53
N TYR A 168 15.22 -16.59 14.99
CA TYR A 168 15.39 -16.13 13.62
C TYR A 168 16.36 -14.95 13.61
N VAL A 169 17.50 -15.11 12.95
CA VAL A 169 18.44 -14.02 12.67
C VAL A 169 18.13 -13.47 11.31
N VAL A 170 17.75 -12.19 11.25
CA VAL A 170 17.40 -11.51 10.00
C VAL A 170 18.68 -11.09 9.29
N GLY A 171 18.93 -11.67 8.12
CA GLY A 171 20.12 -11.43 7.30
C GLY A 171 20.10 -10.07 6.59
N GLU A 172 21.19 -9.83 5.84
CA GLU A 172 21.36 -8.62 5.04
C GLU A 172 20.23 -8.50 3.97
N GLY A 173 19.56 -7.34 3.97
CA GLY A 173 18.44 -7.05 3.08
C GLY A 173 17.18 -7.87 3.35
N GLU A 174 17.13 -8.66 4.42
CA GLU A 174 15.96 -9.46 4.78
C GLU A 174 15.01 -8.72 5.73
N ILE A 175 13.78 -9.22 5.80
CA ILE A 175 12.74 -8.76 6.74
C ILE A 175 12.07 -9.97 7.39
N PHE A 176 11.60 -9.78 8.62
CA PHE A 176 10.76 -10.74 9.32
C PHE A 176 9.40 -10.12 9.63
N PHE A 177 8.33 -10.78 9.26
CA PHE A 177 6.98 -10.30 9.42
C PHE A 177 6.05 -11.38 9.97
N LEU A 178 4.98 -10.97 10.66
CA LEU A 178 3.94 -11.81 11.20
C LEU A 178 2.55 -11.31 10.78
N GLY A 179 1.60 -12.22 10.69
CA GLY A 179 0.20 -11.84 10.63
C GLY A 179 -0.33 -11.53 12.02
N ASP A 180 -1.29 -10.63 12.13
CA ASP A 180 -1.91 -10.27 13.41
C ASP A 180 -2.75 -11.41 13.96
N ASN A 181 -3.40 -12.20 13.09
CA ASN A 181 -4.02 -13.46 13.47
C ASN A 181 -3.00 -14.61 13.46
N ARG A 182 -2.31 -14.77 14.58
CA ARG A 182 -1.20 -15.74 14.76
C ARG A 182 -1.61 -17.19 14.50
N ASN A 183 -2.91 -17.51 14.62
CA ASN A 183 -3.40 -18.88 14.51
C ASN A 183 -3.48 -19.38 13.06
N VAL A 184 -3.72 -18.50 12.11
CA VAL A 184 -3.98 -18.86 10.71
C VAL A 184 -3.05 -18.17 9.73
N SER A 185 -2.16 -17.30 10.22
CA SER A 185 -1.25 -16.58 9.34
C SER A 185 -0.12 -17.45 8.85
N MET A 186 0.02 -17.56 7.56
CA MET A 186 1.24 -18.02 6.91
C MET A 186 2.19 -16.82 6.77
N ASP A 187 3.30 -16.86 7.53
CA ASP A 187 4.24 -15.76 7.65
C ASP A 187 5.67 -16.26 7.88
N SER A 188 6.60 -15.42 8.30
CA SER A 188 8.02 -15.74 8.45
C SER A 188 8.33 -16.88 9.43
N ARG A 189 7.37 -17.36 10.21
CA ARG A 189 7.54 -18.50 11.12
C ARG A 189 7.61 -19.86 10.43
N TYR A 190 7.04 -19.97 9.24
CA TYR A 190 6.82 -21.27 8.59
C TYR A 190 8.02 -21.69 7.75
N ASN A 191 8.92 -22.48 8.35
CA ASN A 191 10.04 -23.11 7.66
C ASN A 191 9.78 -24.55 7.23
N GLU A 192 8.86 -25.25 7.91
CA GLU A 192 8.60 -26.69 7.68
C GLU A 192 7.11 -26.98 7.59
N GLY A 193 6.68 -27.57 6.49
CA GLY A 193 5.32 -28.08 6.28
C GLY A 193 4.40 -27.23 5.41
N TYR A 194 4.66 -25.93 5.23
CA TYR A 194 4.01 -25.06 4.26
C TYR A 194 5.05 -24.51 3.32
N SER A 195 5.37 -25.27 2.29
CA SER A 195 6.53 -25.11 1.41
C SER A 195 6.50 -23.86 0.52
N HIS A 196 5.41 -23.10 0.52
CA HIS A 196 5.23 -21.95 -0.37
C HIS A 196 5.65 -20.59 0.23
N LEU A 197 5.97 -20.53 1.54
CA LEU A 197 6.53 -19.35 2.16
C LEU A 197 7.91 -19.68 2.74
N LYS A 198 8.94 -18.97 2.28
CA LYS A 198 10.26 -19.00 2.91
C LYS A 198 10.19 -18.33 4.27
N GLY A 199 11.04 -18.69 5.21
CA GLY A 199 11.08 -18.10 6.54
C GLY A 199 11.30 -16.59 6.51
N LEU A 200 12.19 -16.11 5.61
CA LEU A 200 12.53 -14.70 5.48
C LEU A 200 12.38 -14.24 4.03
N TYR A 201 11.83 -13.04 3.87
CA TYR A 201 11.71 -12.34 2.60
C TYR A 201 12.65 -11.13 2.59
N LYS A 202 12.91 -10.59 1.42
CA LYS A 202 13.78 -9.43 1.24
C LYS A 202 13.00 -8.13 1.38
N GLN A 203 13.67 -7.11 1.84
CA GLN A 203 13.11 -5.76 1.88
C GLN A 203 12.70 -5.25 0.49
N SER A 204 13.39 -5.69 -0.56
CA SER A 204 13.04 -5.41 -1.96
C SER A 204 11.70 -5.99 -2.40
N ASP A 205 11.16 -6.98 -1.67
CA ASP A 205 9.85 -7.57 -1.96
C ASP A 205 8.70 -6.73 -1.40
N ILE A 206 8.98 -5.68 -0.62
CA ILE A 206 7.96 -4.77 -0.11
C ILE A 206 7.39 -3.96 -1.28
N TYR A 207 6.12 -4.20 -1.57
CA TYR A 207 5.38 -3.46 -2.58
C TYR A 207 4.84 -2.12 -2.05
N GLY A 208 4.47 -2.09 -0.78
CA GLY A 208 3.94 -0.90 -0.13
C GLY A 208 3.82 -1.03 1.38
N VAL A 209 3.52 0.09 1.99
CA VAL A 209 3.27 0.22 3.44
C VAL A 209 1.91 0.86 3.63
N VAL A 210 1.08 0.33 4.50
CA VAL A 210 -0.18 0.95 4.91
C VAL A 210 0.14 1.95 6.02
N PRO A 211 0.03 3.27 5.79
CA PRO A 211 0.33 4.26 6.82
C PRO A 211 -0.66 4.17 7.99
N GLU A 212 -0.19 4.45 9.21
CA GLU A 212 -1.03 4.39 10.42
C GLU A 212 -2.29 5.24 10.30
N TRP A 213 -2.17 6.48 9.79
CA TRP A 213 -3.32 7.35 9.54
C TRP A 213 -4.35 6.74 8.56
N ALA A 214 -3.90 5.90 7.62
CA ALA A 214 -4.80 5.21 6.69
C ALA A 214 -5.52 4.02 7.37
N ILE A 215 -4.90 3.41 8.37
CA ILE A 215 -5.53 2.39 9.22
C ILE A 215 -6.62 3.03 10.09
N GLU A 216 -6.28 4.13 10.77
CA GLU A 216 -7.21 4.86 11.64
C GLU A 216 -8.44 5.40 10.90
N HIS A 217 -8.26 5.82 9.63
CA HIS A 217 -9.32 6.41 8.82
C HIS A 217 -9.82 5.46 7.71
N LYS A 218 -9.62 4.15 7.87
CA LYS A 218 -9.96 3.13 6.89
C LYS A 218 -11.37 3.28 6.29
N ASP A 219 -12.37 3.39 7.14
CA ASP A 219 -13.78 3.46 6.71
C ASP A 219 -14.08 4.71 5.87
N VAL A 220 -13.44 5.84 6.19
CA VAL A 220 -13.57 7.09 5.42
C VAL A 220 -12.90 6.95 4.07
N LEU A 221 -11.67 6.42 4.05
CA LEU A 221 -10.90 6.21 2.83
C LEU A 221 -11.57 5.19 1.90
N GLU A 222 -12.13 4.11 2.45
CA GLU A 222 -12.91 3.14 1.69
C GLU A 222 -14.10 3.80 0.99
N ASN A 223 -14.84 4.65 1.68
CA ASN A 223 -15.99 5.35 1.11
C ASN A 223 -15.59 6.39 0.04
N ILE A 224 -14.43 7.04 0.16
CA ILE A 224 -13.97 8.06 -0.79
C ILE A 224 -13.33 7.44 -2.04
N PHE A 225 -12.38 6.50 -1.84
CA PHE A 225 -11.53 6.00 -2.92
C PHE A 225 -12.00 4.67 -3.49
N PHE A 226 -12.72 3.86 -2.71
CA PHE A 226 -13.10 2.50 -3.07
C PHE A 226 -14.62 2.27 -3.07
N TRP A 227 -15.42 3.35 -3.07
CA TRP A 227 -16.89 3.28 -3.06
C TRP A 227 -17.45 2.37 -4.17
N ARG A 228 -16.80 2.35 -5.33
CA ARG A 228 -17.20 1.52 -6.48
C ARG A 228 -17.05 0.05 -6.16
N ASN A 229 -15.93 -0.38 -5.57
CA ASN A 229 -15.68 -1.75 -5.16
C ASN A 229 -16.69 -2.20 -4.09
N LYS A 230 -17.05 -1.30 -3.19
CA LYS A 230 -18.08 -1.54 -2.17
C LYS A 230 -19.46 -1.75 -2.79
N LEU A 231 -19.82 -1.00 -3.83
CA LEU A 231 -21.07 -1.18 -4.57
C LEU A 231 -21.08 -2.52 -5.31
N GLU A 232 -20.00 -2.88 -5.96
CA GLU A 232 -19.86 -4.17 -6.66
C GLU A 232 -20.03 -5.34 -5.70
N ARG A 233 -19.36 -5.29 -4.54
CA ARG A 233 -19.44 -6.30 -3.47
C ARG A 233 -20.87 -6.44 -2.91
N ASN A 234 -21.61 -5.35 -2.80
CA ASN A 234 -23.00 -5.33 -2.33
C ASN A 234 -24.02 -5.65 -3.43
N GLY A 235 -23.60 -6.06 -4.62
CA GLY A 235 -24.47 -6.43 -5.73
C GLY A 235 -25.18 -5.24 -6.43
N TRP A 236 -24.70 -4.02 -6.25
CA TRP A 236 -25.27 -2.81 -6.82
C TRP A 236 -24.64 -2.39 -8.15
N ALA A 237 -23.49 -2.96 -8.51
CA ALA A 237 -22.82 -2.68 -9.78
C ALA A 237 -23.37 -3.59 -10.88
N GLY A 238 -24.16 -3.05 -11.80
CA GLY A 238 -24.49 -3.71 -13.07
C GLY A 238 -25.91 -4.27 -13.17
N LYS A 239 -26.93 -3.51 -12.71
CA LYS A 239 -28.29 -3.65 -13.21
C LYS A 239 -28.66 -2.50 -14.09
#